data_6e5fc51447ee7e27a5db912e91d32a2a
#
_entry.id   6e5fc51447ee7e27a5db912e91d32a2a
#
_cell.length_a   1.000
_cell.length_b   1.000
_cell.length_c   1.000
_cell.angle_alpha   90.00
_cell.angle_beta   90.00
_cell.angle_gamma   90.00
#
_symmetry.space_group_name_H-M   'P 1'
#
loop_
_entity.id
_entity.type
_entity.pdbx_description
1 polymer ?
#
loop_
_entity_poly.entity_id
_entity_poly.type
_entity_poly.pdbx_seq_one_letter_code
_entity_poly.pdbx_strand_id
1 'polypeptide(L)'
;MTRLAAGVFAALVVATFAAFLVAQRLKSEPSVVQRIMGATVFSPNQDSRFDRMRVSFTLSETDEVRATVIDDEGDPVATLDESLKITEWRQARVEWDGMTDDGERAPDGRYRIRLTLERQGRTVTLRHAVHLDTKPPRPRVVDIGPEGGDGPELLPRRDGAPAEIRYRATRRNVEVEVWRTDRGPRLIRTLDPGEGGVTTWDGRTEDGRRLAPGTFAVVVRSRDRAGNIGSNA
;
A
#
# COMPACT_ATOMS: atom_id res chain seq x y z
N MET A 1 -44.19 18.10 -49.23
CA MET A 1 -43.51 17.21 -48.28
C MET A 1 -42.09 17.68 -47.88
N THR A 2 -41.35 18.34 -48.75
CA THR A 2 -39.93 18.72 -48.53
C THR A 2 -39.74 19.84 -47.47
N ARG A 3 -40.66 20.80 -47.33
CA ARG A 3 -40.49 21.91 -46.34
C ARG A 3 -40.74 21.45 -44.91
N LEU A 4 -41.64 20.49 -44.68
CA LEU A 4 -41.88 19.92 -43.34
C LEU A 4 -40.72 19.05 -42.89
N ALA A 5 -40.17 18.23 -43.80
CA ALA A 5 -38.99 17.40 -43.51
C ALA A 5 -37.74 18.27 -43.20
N ALA A 6 -37.55 19.38 -43.91
CA ALA A 6 -36.46 20.32 -43.62
C ALA A 6 -36.62 21.01 -42.26
N GLY A 7 -37.85 21.35 -41.88
CA GLY A 7 -38.13 21.96 -40.56
C GLY A 7 -37.86 20.96 -39.40
N VAL A 8 -38.28 19.69 -39.56
CA VAL A 8 -38.03 18.63 -38.60
C VAL A 8 -36.53 18.35 -38.48
N PHE A 9 -35.82 18.29 -39.60
CA PHE A 9 -34.36 18.11 -39.58
C PHE A 9 -33.62 19.24 -38.86
N ALA A 10 -33.99 20.49 -39.16
CA ALA A 10 -33.40 21.65 -38.50
C ALA A 10 -33.67 21.65 -36.97
N ALA A 11 -34.88 21.26 -36.55
CA ALA A 11 -35.22 21.15 -35.12
C ALA A 11 -34.42 20.05 -34.43
N LEU A 12 -34.20 18.90 -35.08
CA LEU A 12 -33.35 17.83 -34.54
C LEU A 12 -31.89 18.26 -34.40
N VAL A 13 -31.34 18.96 -35.38
CA VAL A 13 -29.96 19.47 -35.32
C VAL A 13 -29.81 20.47 -34.16
N VAL A 14 -30.73 21.39 -33.98
CA VAL A 14 -30.73 22.36 -32.87
C VAL A 14 -30.86 21.64 -31.53
N ALA A 15 -31.75 20.65 -31.41
CA ALA A 15 -31.92 19.89 -30.18
C ALA A 15 -30.66 19.09 -29.84
N THR A 16 -30.01 18.46 -30.85
CA THR A 16 -28.73 17.76 -30.65
C THR A 16 -27.61 18.68 -30.21
N PHE A 17 -27.52 19.86 -30.80
CA PHE A 17 -26.53 20.87 -30.45
C PHE A 17 -26.76 21.44 -29.04
N ALA A 18 -28.02 21.69 -28.68
CA ALA A 18 -28.38 22.09 -27.31
C ALA A 18 -28.06 21.03 -26.28
N ALA A 19 -28.40 19.74 -26.56
CA ALA A 19 -28.05 18.61 -25.71
C ALA A 19 -26.53 18.46 -25.56
N PHE A 20 -25.77 18.63 -26.66
CA PHE A 20 -24.31 18.61 -26.65
C PHE A 20 -23.71 19.75 -25.78
N LEU A 21 -24.23 20.99 -25.91
CA LEU A 21 -23.78 22.10 -25.08
C LEU A 21 -24.10 21.91 -23.60
N VAL A 22 -25.27 21.36 -23.27
CA VAL A 22 -25.62 21.00 -21.89
C VAL A 22 -24.69 19.91 -21.37
N ALA A 23 -24.43 18.86 -22.16
CA ALA A 23 -23.51 17.78 -21.79
C ALA A 23 -22.07 18.28 -21.63
N GLN A 24 -21.62 19.23 -22.46
CA GLN A 24 -20.32 19.87 -22.30
C GLN A 24 -20.24 20.71 -21.02
N ARG A 25 -21.26 21.49 -20.70
CA ARG A 25 -21.29 22.26 -19.44
C ARG A 25 -21.21 21.35 -18.22
N LEU A 26 -21.94 20.24 -18.20
CA LEU A 26 -21.89 19.26 -17.12
C LEU A 26 -20.52 18.57 -16.98
N LYS A 27 -19.77 18.42 -18.11
CA LYS A 27 -18.39 17.87 -18.09
C LYS A 27 -17.32 18.89 -17.71
N SER A 28 -17.59 20.18 -17.87
CA SER A 28 -16.61 21.26 -17.71
C SER A 28 -16.65 21.93 -16.34
N GLU A 29 -17.48 21.45 -15.40
CA GLU A 29 -17.44 21.95 -14.03
C GLU A 29 -16.07 21.58 -13.42
N PRO A 30 -15.27 22.58 -13.02
CA PRO A 30 -13.98 22.33 -12.40
C PRO A 30 -14.19 21.48 -11.14
N SER A 31 -13.30 20.52 -10.92
CA SER A 31 -13.32 19.71 -9.71
C SER A 31 -13.22 20.63 -8.50
N VAL A 32 -14.23 20.63 -7.64
CA VAL A 32 -14.22 21.39 -6.38
C VAL A 32 -13.08 20.95 -5.48
N VAL A 33 -12.73 19.66 -5.54
CA VAL A 33 -11.61 19.11 -4.77
C VAL A 33 -10.34 19.16 -5.59
N GLN A 34 -9.33 19.79 -5.04
CA GLN A 34 -8.03 20.03 -5.64
C GLN A 34 -6.91 19.43 -4.77
N ARG A 35 -5.71 19.22 -5.36
CA ARG A 35 -4.47 18.90 -4.66
C ARG A 35 -4.60 17.76 -3.64
N ILE A 36 -5.10 16.60 -4.07
CA ILE A 36 -5.23 15.43 -3.21
C ILE A 36 -3.84 14.81 -3.03
N MET A 37 -3.41 14.65 -1.77
CA MET A 37 -2.16 14.02 -1.39
C MET A 37 -2.38 13.12 -0.19
N GLY A 38 -1.66 11.98 -0.14
CA GLY A 38 -1.76 11.09 1.01
C GLY A 38 -1.06 9.76 0.81
N ALA A 39 -1.08 8.93 1.84
CA ALA A 39 -0.65 7.56 1.76
C ALA A 39 -1.57 6.76 0.82
N THR A 40 -1.00 5.83 0.08
CA THR A 40 -1.74 4.90 -0.79
C THR A 40 -1.94 3.53 -0.16
N VAL A 41 -1.25 3.28 0.95
CA VAL A 41 -1.31 2.03 1.72
C VAL A 41 -1.00 2.32 3.17
N PHE A 42 -1.65 1.60 4.10
CA PHE A 42 -1.36 1.66 5.54
C PHE A 42 -1.73 0.32 6.19
N SER A 43 -1.19 0.10 7.40
CA SER A 43 -1.48 -1.06 8.23
C SER A 43 -1.60 -0.63 9.69
N PRO A 44 -2.79 -0.68 10.29
CA PRO A 44 -2.99 -0.34 11.70
C PRO A 44 -2.54 -1.48 12.63
N ASN A 45 -1.25 -1.82 12.61
CA ASN A 45 -0.63 -2.90 13.37
C ASN A 45 0.03 -2.44 14.67
N GLN A 46 -0.06 -1.13 15.00
CA GLN A 46 0.47 -0.50 16.22
C GLN A 46 2.01 -0.51 16.32
N ASP A 47 2.71 -0.58 15.20
CA ASP A 47 4.18 -0.48 15.15
C ASP A 47 4.69 0.98 15.04
N SER A 48 3.79 1.95 15.14
CA SER A 48 4.01 3.40 14.99
C SER A 48 4.41 3.81 13.57
N ARG A 49 4.26 2.92 12.58
CA ARG A 49 4.55 3.19 11.18
C ARG A 49 3.35 2.87 10.32
N PHE A 50 2.89 3.83 9.56
CA PHE A 50 1.75 3.67 8.66
C PHE A 50 0.46 3.15 9.34
N ASP A 51 0.33 3.34 10.67
CA ASP A 51 -0.84 2.91 11.45
C ASP A 51 -2.10 3.68 11.11
N ARG A 52 -1.97 4.83 10.46
CA ARG A 52 -3.10 5.67 10.07
C ARG A 52 -2.97 6.11 8.63
N MET A 53 -4.07 6.02 7.91
CA MET A 53 -4.23 6.71 6.65
C MET A 53 -4.32 8.22 6.92
N ARG A 54 -3.60 9.01 6.11
CA ARG A 54 -3.69 10.47 6.12
C ARG A 54 -3.87 10.95 4.70
N VAL A 55 -4.96 11.66 4.46
CA VAL A 55 -5.25 12.28 3.17
C VAL A 55 -5.47 13.76 3.37
N SER A 56 -4.79 14.55 2.56
CA SER A 56 -4.93 16.00 2.53
C SER A 56 -5.47 16.44 1.17
N PHE A 57 -6.30 17.46 1.18
CA PHE A 57 -6.89 18.03 -0.03
C PHE A 57 -7.21 19.52 0.19
N THR A 58 -7.52 20.22 -0.89
CA THR A 58 -8.04 21.60 -0.84
C THR A 58 -9.37 21.67 -1.56
N LEU A 59 -10.22 22.61 -1.17
CA LEU A 59 -11.43 22.98 -1.92
C LEU A 59 -11.21 24.29 -2.67
N SER A 60 -11.84 24.43 -3.82
CA SER A 60 -11.89 25.69 -4.59
C SER A 60 -12.86 26.70 -3.99
N GLU A 61 -13.71 26.30 -3.06
CA GLU A 61 -14.71 27.13 -2.40
C GLU A 61 -14.82 26.73 -0.92
N THR A 62 -15.18 27.69 -0.07
CA THR A 62 -15.43 27.43 1.35
C THR A 62 -16.69 26.60 1.55
N ASP A 63 -16.56 25.47 2.25
CA ASP A 63 -17.69 24.58 2.55
C ASP A 63 -17.58 23.95 3.94
N GLU A 64 -18.67 23.36 4.38
CA GLU A 64 -18.73 22.44 5.51
C GLU A 64 -18.91 21.03 4.96
N VAL A 65 -18.04 20.10 5.35
CA VAL A 65 -17.87 18.82 4.66
C VAL A 65 -18.00 17.68 5.64
N ARG A 66 -18.88 16.73 5.33
CA ARG A 66 -18.84 15.40 5.95
C ARG A 66 -17.86 14.53 5.17
N ALA A 67 -16.90 13.92 5.88
CA ALA A 67 -15.91 13.04 5.29
C ALA A 67 -16.15 11.59 5.75
N THR A 68 -16.40 10.71 4.80
CA THR A 68 -16.71 9.29 5.06
C THR A 68 -15.76 8.38 4.29
N VAL A 69 -15.26 7.34 4.92
CA VAL A 69 -14.56 6.24 4.24
C VAL A 69 -15.59 5.32 3.60
N ILE A 70 -15.36 4.97 2.36
CA ILE A 70 -16.18 4.01 1.61
C ILE A 70 -15.30 2.89 1.08
N ASP A 71 -15.87 1.70 0.94
CA ASP A 71 -15.24 0.55 0.29
C ASP A 71 -15.28 0.63 -1.25
N ASP A 72 -14.91 -0.45 -1.94
CA ASP A 72 -14.94 -0.51 -3.41
C ASP A 72 -16.36 -0.62 -3.98
N GLU A 73 -17.30 -1.15 -3.23
CA GLU A 73 -18.74 -1.21 -3.56
C GLU A 73 -19.41 0.15 -3.41
N GLY A 74 -18.80 1.03 -2.64
CA GLY A 74 -19.27 2.37 -2.33
C GLY A 74 -20.07 2.46 -1.04
N ASP A 75 -20.05 1.42 -0.22
CA ASP A 75 -20.74 1.41 1.07
C ASP A 75 -19.94 2.18 2.12
N PRO A 76 -20.60 2.91 3.04
CA PRO A 76 -19.94 3.63 4.11
C PRO A 76 -19.34 2.68 5.14
N VAL A 77 -18.10 2.93 5.53
CA VAL A 77 -17.35 2.12 6.49
C VAL A 77 -17.06 2.88 7.78
N ALA A 78 -16.66 4.14 7.66
CA ALA A 78 -16.35 4.99 8.81
C ALA A 78 -16.58 6.46 8.50
N THR A 79 -17.11 7.19 9.46
CA THR A 79 -17.24 8.64 9.40
C THR A 79 -16.04 9.29 10.07
N LEU A 80 -15.23 10.01 9.29
CA LEU A 80 -14.00 10.64 9.78
C LEU A 80 -14.26 12.01 10.42
N ASP A 81 -15.22 12.73 9.88
CA ASP A 81 -15.65 14.04 10.37
C ASP A 81 -17.08 14.33 9.86
N GLU A 82 -17.94 14.73 10.76
CA GLU A 82 -19.35 15.07 10.43
C GLU A 82 -19.51 16.48 9.85
N SER A 83 -18.60 17.42 10.20
CA SER A 83 -18.78 18.84 9.94
C SER A 83 -17.45 19.59 9.86
N LEU A 84 -16.55 19.10 9.02
CA LEU A 84 -15.24 19.70 8.78
C LEU A 84 -15.37 21.01 8.03
N LYS A 85 -15.05 22.13 8.68
CA LYS A 85 -15.10 23.47 8.06
C LYS A 85 -13.82 23.71 7.26
N ILE A 86 -13.96 23.85 5.95
CA ILE A 86 -12.85 24.04 5.03
C ILE A 86 -12.99 25.41 4.37
N THR A 87 -11.98 26.24 4.55
CA THR A 87 -11.88 27.53 3.86
C THR A 87 -11.27 27.30 2.47
N GLU A 88 -11.75 28.06 1.50
CA GLU A 88 -11.24 28.11 0.12
C GLU A 88 -9.71 28.11 0.06
N TRP A 89 -9.13 27.21 -0.76
CA TRP A 89 -7.68 27.00 -0.97
C TRP A 89 -6.87 26.67 0.28
N ARG A 90 -7.49 26.46 1.43
CA ARG A 90 -6.81 25.98 2.62
C ARG A 90 -6.74 24.45 2.60
N GLN A 91 -5.61 23.93 3.02
CA GLN A 91 -5.41 22.48 3.13
C GLN A 91 -6.23 21.93 4.28
N ALA A 92 -7.10 21.00 3.98
CA ALA A 92 -7.78 20.13 4.94
C ALA A 92 -7.06 18.79 5.02
N ARG A 93 -7.19 18.10 6.16
CA ARG A 93 -6.66 16.76 6.38
C ARG A 93 -7.69 15.92 7.09
N VAL A 94 -7.82 14.67 6.65
CA VAL A 94 -8.57 13.64 7.34
C VAL A 94 -7.66 12.46 7.63
N GLU A 95 -7.92 11.79 8.76
CA GLU A 95 -7.16 10.62 9.20
C GLU A 95 -8.12 9.47 9.48
N TRP A 96 -7.69 8.25 9.17
CA TRP A 96 -8.42 7.02 9.47
C TRP A 96 -7.46 5.98 10.05
N ASP A 97 -7.88 5.33 11.11
CA ASP A 97 -7.12 4.30 11.82
C ASP A 97 -7.49 2.87 11.41
N GLY A 98 -8.35 2.71 10.41
CA GLY A 98 -8.80 1.40 9.93
C GLY A 98 -9.95 0.79 10.73
N MET A 99 -10.59 1.56 11.62
CA MET A 99 -11.77 1.10 12.35
C MET A 99 -13.06 1.53 11.65
N THR A 100 -14.11 0.74 11.77
CA THR A 100 -15.46 1.08 11.32
C THR A 100 -16.16 1.95 12.37
N ASP A 101 -17.33 2.52 12.02
CA ASP A 101 -18.15 3.27 12.97
C ASP A 101 -18.65 2.41 14.14
N ASP A 102 -18.74 1.09 13.94
CA ASP A 102 -19.09 0.12 15.00
C ASP A 102 -17.92 -0.24 15.92
N GLY A 103 -16.73 0.32 15.66
CA GLY A 103 -15.52 0.06 16.44
C GLY A 103 -14.83 -1.26 16.11
N GLU A 104 -15.18 -1.90 15.02
CA GLU A 104 -14.52 -3.08 14.51
C GLU A 104 -13.38 -2.71 13.53
N ARG A 105 -12.43 -3.61 13.32
CA ARG A 105 -11.41 -3.43 12.31
C ARG A 105 -11.99 -3.66 10.91
N ALA A 106 -11.84 -2.68 10.04
CA ALA A 106 -12.22 -2.84 8.64
C ALA A 106 -11.38 -3.95 7.97
N PRO A 107 -11.95 -4.74 7.06
CA PRO A 107 -11.23 -5.75 6.30
C PRO A 107 -10.08 -5.17 5.49
N ASP A 108 -9.05 -6.00 5.21
CA ASP A 108 -8.05 -5.63 4.20
C ASP A 108 -8.73 -5.38 2.86
N GLY A 109 -8.43 -4.24 2.24
CA GLY A 109 -9.11 -3.86 1.02
C GLY A 109 -8.75 -2.46 0.55
N ARG A 110 -9.44 -2.05 -0.49
CA ARG A 110 -9.28 -0.74 -1.10
C ARG A 110 -10.39 0.18 -0.64
N TYR A 111 -10.01 1.37 -0.18
CA TYR A 111 -10.93 2.37 0.36
C TYR A 111 -10.73 3.71 -0.32
N ARG A 112 -11.77 4.51 -0.32
CA ARG A 112 -11.76 5.89 -0.81
C ARG A 112 -12.46 6.80 0.20
N ILE A 113 -12.24 8.10 0.08
CA ILE A 113 -12.92 9.09 0.88
C ILE A 113 -14.03 9.70 0.03
N ARG A 114 -15.22 9.73 0.57
CA ARG A 114 -16.38 10.44 0.07
C ARG A 114 -16.55 11.73 0.86
N LEU A 115 -16.66 12.84 0.17
CA LEU A 115 -16.90 14.16 0.75
C LEU A 115 -18.31 14.60 0.37
N THR A 116 -19.16 14.88 1.35
CA THR A 116 -20.45 15.52 1.16
C THR A 116 -20.31 16.98 1.50
N LEU A 117 -20.48 17.85 0.50
CA LEU A 117 -20.33 19.29 0.59
C LEU A 117 -21.71 19.88 0.89
N GLU A 118 -21.93 20.33 2.12
CA GLU A 118 -23.26 20.71 2.62
C GLU A 118 -23.80 21.97 1.94
N ARG A 119 -22.96 23.00 1.75
CA ARG A 119 -23.39 24.26 1.11
C ARG A 119 -23.67 24.11 -0.37
N GLN A 120 -22.93 23.25 -1.04
CA GLN A 120 -23.08 22.99 -2.47
C GLN A 120 -24.11 21.89 -2.75
N GLY A 121 -24.59 21.16 -1.74
CA GLY A 121 -25.56 20.08 -1.89
C GLY A 121 -25.06 18.94 -2.79
N ARG A 122 -23.76 18.67 -2.82
CA ARG A 122 -23.15 17.66 -3.72
C ARG A 122 -22.19 16.74 -3.00
N THR A 123 -22.04 15.55 -3.54
CA THR A 123 -21.11 14.54 -3.02
C THR A 123 -20.01 14.26 -4.04
N VAL A 124 -18.76 14.17 -3.55
CA VAL A 124 -17.57 13.92 -4.37
C VAL A 124 -16.78 12.77 -3.75
N THR A 125 -16.51 11.71 -4.51
CA THR A 125 -15.57 10.66 -4.10
C THR A 125 -14.17 11.01 -4.60
N LEU A 126 -13.20 11.04 -3.69
CA LEU A 126 -11.81 11.30 -4.04
C LEU A 126 -11.27 10.18 -4.94
N ARG A 127 -10.55 10.57 -6.00
CA ARG A 127 -9.89 9.59 -6.89
C ARG A 127 -8.72 8.87 -6.21
N HIS A 128 -8.21 9.43 -5.12
CA HIS A 128 -7.15 8.85 -4.32
C HIS A 128 -7.70 7.64 -3.55
N ALA A 129 -7.25 6.46 -3.92
CA ALA A 129 -7.57 5.24 -3.21
C ALA A 129 -6.46 4.89 -2.22
N VAL A 130 -6.85 4.33 -1.10
CA VAL A 130 -5.96 3.85 -0.05
C VAL A 130 -6.19 2.37 0.15
N HIS A 131 -5.12 1.61 0.33
CA HIS A 131 -5.19 0.18 0.60
C HIS A 131 -4.89 -0.08 2.07
N LEU A 132 -5.81 -0.70 2.79
CA LEU A 132 -5.58 -1.27 4.11
C LEU A 132 -5.05 -2.68 3.90
N ASP A 133 -3.83 -2.95 4.39
CA ASP A 133 -3.16 -4.25 4.26
C ASP A 133 -2.48 -4.60 5.58
N THR A 134 -3.04 -5.54 6.30
CA THR A 134 -2.53 -6.02 7.59
C THR A 134 -1.75 -7.33 7.46
N LYS A 135 -1.63 -7.88 6.24
CA LYS A 135 -1.02 -9.19 6.01
C LYS A 135 0.48 -9.07 5.88
N PRO A 136 1.27 -9.64 6.81
CA PRO A 136 2.71 -9.64 6.69
C PRO A 136 3.16 -10.45 5.45
N PRO A 137 4.24 -10.02 4.80
CA PRO A 137 4.85 -10.77 3.73
C PRO A 137 5.34 -12.13 4.24
N ARG A 138 5.44 -13.12 3.34
CA ARG A 138 5.90 -14.47 3.66
C ARG A 138 7.19 -14.79 2.90
N PRO A 139 8.33 -14.29 3.37
CA PRO A 139 9.61 -14.67 2.79
C PRO A 139 9.89 -16.16 3.05
N ARG A 140 10.71 -16.75 2.20
CA ARG A 140 11.14 -18.15 2.38
C ARG A 140 12.54 -18.36 1.85
N VAL A 141 13.32 -19.15 2.55
CA VAL A 141 14.54 -19.73 2.02
C VAL A 141 14.14 -20.84 1.04
N VAL A 142 14.72 -20.81 -0.15
CA VAL A 142 14.42 -21.76 -1.22
C VAL A 142 15.44 -22.88 -1.18
N ASP A 143 16.73 -22.51 -1.00
CA ASP A 143 17.85 -23.44 -1.03
C ASP A 143 19.05 -22.84 -0.30
N ILE A 144 19.92 -23.70 0.25
CA ILE A 144 21.21 -23.35 0.84
C ILE A 144 22.24 -24.33 0.30
N GLY A 145 23.20 -23.85 -0.50
CA GLY A 145 24.24 -24.67 -1.08
C GLY A 145 24.49 -24.34 -2.54
N PRO A 146 25.36 -25.12 -3.22
CA PRO A 146 25.53 -25.00 -4.65
C PRO A 146 24.23 -25.35 -5.39
N GLU A 147 24.00 -24.76 -6.53
CA GLU A 147 22.82 -25.01 -7.35
C GLU A 147 22.68 -26.52 -7.66
N GLY A 148 21.53 -27.11 -7.29
CA GLY A 148 21.24 -28.51 -7.48
C GLY A 148 21.86 -29.45 -6.43
N GLY A 149 22.33 -28.94 -5.31
CA GLY A 149 22.82 -29.75 -4.19
C GLY A 149 21.65 -30.37 -3.43
N ASP A 150 21.70 -31.72 -3.28
CA ASP A 150 20.73 -32.47 -2.47
C ASP A 150 21.25 -32.58 -1.02
N GLY A 151 20.68 -31.78 -0.13
CA GLY A 151 20.90 -31.93 1.31
C GLY A 151 21.44 -30.71 2.05
N PRO A 152 21.61 -30.80 3.37
CA PRO A 152 22.07 -29.68 4.18
C PRO A 152 23.52 -29.31 3.84
N GLU A 153 23.78 -28.03 3.69
CA GLU A 153 25.12 -27.50 3.46
C GLU A 153 26.01 -27.68 4.71
N LEU A 154 27.18 -28.24 4.54
CA LEU A 154 28.17 -28.39 5.60
C LEU A 154 29.18 -27.24 5.56
N LEU A 155 29.21 -26.42 6.61
CA LEU A 155 30.14 -25.30 6.78
C LEU A 155 31.13 -25.55 7.92
N PRO A 156 32.39 -25.18 7.78
CA PRO A 156 33.02 -24.63 6.55
C PRO A 156 33.17 -25.68 5.46
N ARG A 157 32.98 -25.27 4.22
CA ARG A 157 33.23 -26.16 3.06
C ARG A 157 34.69 -26.55 2.97
N ARG A 158 34.98 -27.76 2.44
CA ARG A 158 36.35 -28.26 2.29
C ARG A 158 37.18 -27.44 1.33
N ASP A 159 36.55 -26.88 0.30
CA ASP A 159 37.16 -26.01 -0.71
C ASP A 159 37.25 -24.54 -0.26
N GLY A 160 36.67 -24.21 0.91
CA GLY A 160 36.62 -22.85 1.44
C GLY A 160 35.61 -21.92 0.75
N ALA A 161 34.81 -22.46 -0.17
CA ALA A 161 33.78 -21.66 -0.84
C ALA A 161 32.66 -21.29 0.13
N PRO A 162 32.03 -20.09 -0.03
CA PRO A 162 30.90 -19.69 0.78
C PRO A 162 29.65 -20.53 0.44
N ALA A 163 28.75 -20.65 1.41
CA ALA A 163 27.40 -21.15 1.15
C ALA A 163 26.58 -20.12 0.40
N GLU A 164 25.96 -20.53 -0.67
CA GLU A 164 25.00 -19.74 -1.39
C GLU A 164 23.62 -19.93 -0.79
N ILE A 165 22.93 -18.83 -0.48
CA ILE A 165 21.60 -18.81 0.12
C ILE A 165 20.64 -18.19 -0.89
N ARG A 166 19.71 -19.01 -1.40
CA ARG A 166 18.64 -18.56 -2.28
C ARG A 166 17.36 -18.40 -1.49
N TYR A 167 16.72 -17.25 -1.66
CA TYR A 167 15.49 -16.94 -0.96
C TYR A 167 14.50 -16.19 -1.86
N ARG A 168 13.24 -16.20 -1.47
CA ARG A 168 12.18 -15.38 -2.05
C ARG A 168 11.60 -14.48 -0.98
N ALA A 169 11.58 -13.18 -1.27
CA ALA A 169 11.03 -12.14 -0.40
C ALA A 169 10.44 -11.00 -1.25
N THR A 170 9.71 -10.10 -0.64
CA THR A 170 9.35 -8.83 -1.27
C THR A 170 10.64 -8.04 -1.55
N ARG A 171 10.74 -7.43 -2.73
CA ARG A 171 12.01 -6.83 -3.23
C ARG A 171 12.57 -5.66 -2.42
N ARG A 172 11.91 -5.20 -1.37
CA ARG A 172 12.34 -4.04 -0.57
C ARG A 172 12.46 -4.42 0.89
N ASN A 173 13.45 -3.82 1.56
CA ASN A 173 13.67 -3.99 3.01
C ASN A 173 13.75 -5.48 3.40
N VAL A 174 14.67 -6.21 2.77
CA VAL A 174 14.98 -7.60 3.10
C VAL A 174 16.21 -7.62 4.00
N GLU A 175 16.14 -8.39 5.06
CA GLU A 175 17.26 -8.72 5.95
C GLU A 175 17.45 -10.23 5.93
N VAL A 176 18.68 -10.69 5.76
CA VAL A 176 19.05 -12.10 5.81
C VAL A 176 19.97 -12.29 6.99
N GLU A 177 19.53 -13.07 7.96
CA GLU A 177 20.24 -13.29 9.22
C GLU A 177 20.68 -14.75 9.32
N VAL A 178 21.90 -14.98 9.81
CA VAL A 178 22.40 -16.32 10.17
C VAL A 178 22.39 -16.44 11.68
N TRP A 179 21.68 -17.43 12.18
CA TRP A 179 21.51 -17.72 13.59
C TRP A 179 22.13 -19.06 13.94
N ARG A 180 22.88 -19.14 15.03
CA ARG A 180 23.30 -20.41 15.61
C ARG A 180 22.20 -21.00 16.48
N THR A 181 21.94 -22.30 16.41
CA THR A 181 20.79 -22.93 17.09
C THR A 181 21.18 -24.05 18.05
N ASP A 182 22.37 -24.66 17.92
CA ASP A 182 22.81 -25.79 18.73
C ASP A 182 23.15 -25.47 20.21
N ARG A 183 23.34 -24.19 20.53
CA ARG A 183 23.66 -23.68 21.87
C ARG A 183 22.71 -22.59 22.37
N GLY A 184 21.47 -22.65 21.89
CA GLY A 184 20.49 -21.58 22.04
C GLY A 184 20.57 -20.58 20.90
N PRO A 185 19.43 -19.93 20.55
CA PRO A 185 19.35 -19.04 19.41
C PRO A 185 20.24 -17.78 19.61
N ARG A 186 21.23 -17.61 18.74
CA ARG A 186 22.14 -16.48 18.76
C ARG A 186 22.37 -15.97 17.36
N LEU A 187 22.13 -14.68 17.14
CA LEU A 187 22.49 -14.01 15.88
C LEU A 187 24.03 -14.05 15.71
N ILE A 188 24.46 -14.50 14.56
CA ILE A 188 25.88 -14.63 14.18
C ILE A 188 26.26 -13.50 13.22
N ARG A 189 25.42 -13.27 12.21
CA ARG A 189 25.70 -12.29 11.18
C ARG A 189 24.41 -11.88 10.46
N THR A 190 24.34 -10.60 10.09
CA THR A 190 23.40 -10.09 9.12
C THR A 190 24.11 -10.00 7.77
N LEU A 191 23.55 -10.61 6.76
CA LEU A 191 24.09 -10.63 5.40
C LEU A 191 23.47 -9.53 4.55
N ASP A 192 24.26 -9.01 3.61
CA ASP A 192 23.70 -8.21 2.52
C ASP A 192 22.73 -9.09 1.73
N PRO A 193 21.49 -8.64 1.48
CA PRO A 193 20.51 -9.44 0.75
C PRO A 193 20.93 -9.84 -0.66
N GLY A 194 21.91 -9.16 -1.25
CA GLY A 194 22.37 -9.45 -2.60
C GLY A 194 21.35 -9.12 -3.68
N GLU A 195 21.66 -9.49 -4.90
CA GLU A 195 20.76 -9.27 -6.05
C GLU A 195 19.96 -10.54 -6.36
N GLY A 196 18.73 -10.38 -6.85
CA GLY A 196 17.90 -11.49 -7.33
C GLY A 196 17.43 -12.49 -6.27
N GLY A 197 17.65 -12.21 -4.98
CA GLY A 197 17.30 -13.13 -3.89
C GLY A 197 18.37 -14.18 -3.65
N VAL A 198 19.62 -13.83 -3.91
CA VAL A 198 20.79 -14.69 -3.67
C VAL A 198 21.80 -13.92 -2.82
N THR A 199 22.24 -14.52 -1.73
CA THR A 199 23.33 -14.02 -0.89
C THR A 199 24.28 -15.15 -0.54
N THR A 200 25.44 -14.83 0.01
CA THR A 200 26.45 -15.81 0.36
C THR A 200 26.93 -15.64 1.80
N TRP A 201 27.30 -16.75 2.43
CA TRP A 201 27.89 -16.77 3.77
C TRP A 201 29.15 -17.62 3.81
N ASP A 202 30.23 -17.06 4.29
CA ASP A 202 31.57 -17.68 4.38
C ASP A 202 31.83 -18.45 5.68
N GLY A 203 30.80 -18.65 6.52
CA GLY A 203 30.97 -19.34 7.81
C GLY A 203 31.63 -18.51 8.90
N ARG A 204 31.69 -17.18 8.74
CA ARG A 204 32.30 -16.27 9.71
C ARG A 204 31.25 -15.41 10.43
N THR A 205 31.65 -14.94 11.59
CA THR A 205 30.90 -13.90 12.35
C THR A 205 30.99 -12.53 11.69
N GLU A 206 30.26 -11.56 12.21
CA GLU A 206 30.28 -10.16 11.75
C GLU A 206 31.68 -9.54 11.79
N ASP A 207 32.47 -9.88 12.84
CA ASP A 207 33.85 -9.43 13.03
C ASP A 207 34.89 -10.33 12.33
N GLY A 208 34.47 -11.18 11.39
CA GLY A 208 35.32 -12.00 10.52
C GLY A 208 35.93 -13.23 11.16
N ARG A 209 35.60 -13.56 12.42
CA ARG A 209 36.12 -14.78 13.08
C ARG A 209 35.50 -16.05 12.53
N ARG A 210 36.30 -17.11 12.35
CA ARG A 210 35.78 -18.41 11.98
C ARG A 210 34.96 -19.03 13.11
N LEU A 211 33.85 -19.63 12.73
CA LEU A 211 32.99 -20.35 13.67
C LEU A 211 33.44 -21.81 13.84
N ALA A 212 33.28 -22.30 15.05
CA ALA A 212 33.33 -23.74 15.29
C ALA A 212 32.12 -24.43 14.66
N PRO A 213 32.24 -25.71 14.26
CA PRO A 213 31.12 -26.50 13.77
C PRO A 213 29.88 -26.38 14.67
N GLY A 214 28.73 -26.37 14.07
CA GLY A 214 27.44 -26.21 14.76
C GLY A 214 26.28 -26.22 13.80
N THR A 215 25.07 -26.05 14.33
CA THR A 215 23.85 -25.94 13.53
C THR A 215 23.47 -24.48 13.41
N PHE A 216 23.15 -24.07 12.18
CA PHE A 216 22.78 -22.71 11.85
C PHE A 216 21.42 -22.67 11.11
N ALA A 217 20.66 -21.64 11.34
CA ALA A 217 19.42 -21.35 10.63
C ALA A 217 19.57 -20.02 9.88
N VAL A 218 18.99 -19.96 8.71
CA VAL A 218 18.88 -18.72 7.94
C VAL A 218 17.48 -18.15 8.13
N VAL A 219 17.42 -16.94 8.64
CA VAL A 219 16.17 -16.20 8.83
C VAL A 219 16.15 -15.06 7.81
N VAL A 220 15.13 -15.06 6.98
CA VAL A 220 14.85 -13.98 6.04
C VAL A 220 13.67 -13.19 6.57
N ARG A 221 13.89 -11.90 6.80
CA ARG A 221 12.84 -10.95 7.15
C ARG A 221 12.57 -10.04 5.97
N SER A 222 11.33 -9.68 5.77
CA SER A 222 10.98 -8.68 4.77
C SER A 222 9.87 -7.77 5.28
N ARG A 223 9.89 -6.54 4.80
CA ARG A 223 8.86 -5.53 5.09
C ARG A 223 8.16 -5.17 3.79
N ASP A 224 6.83 -5.13 3.80
CA ASP A 224 6.03 -4.69 2.67
C ASP A 224 5.85 -3.15 2.62
N ARG A 225 5.02 -2.68 1.70
CA ARG A 225 4.73 -1.25 1.54
C ARG A 225 3.84 -0.68 2.65
N ALA A 226 3.03 -1.52 3.26
CA ALA A 226 2.17 -1.15 4.38
C ALA A 226 2.93 -1.06 5.72
N GLY A 227 4.18 -1.56 5.75
CA GLY A 227 5.01 -1.60 6.93
C GLY A 227 5.01 -2.95 7.64
N ASN A 228 4.19 -3.92 7.22
CA ASN A 228 4.12 -5.22 7.86
C ASN A 228 5.43 -5.98 7.70
N ILE A 229 5.88 -6.62 8.77
CA ILE A 229 7.09 -7.44 8.80
C ILE A 229 6.70 -8.91 8.86
N GLY A 230 7.29 -9.70 7.97
CA GLY A 230 7.20 -11.15 8.02
C GLY A 230 8.55 -11.82 7.97
N SER A 231 8.63 -13.06 8.44
CA SER A 231 9.82 -13.89 8.40
C SER A 231 9.47 -15.33 7.99
N ASN A 232 10.50 -16.12 7.63
CA ASN A 232 10.38 -17.56 7.39
C ASN A 232 10.57 -18.40 8.67
N ALA A 233 10.79 -17.76 9.81
CA ALA A 233 10.97 -18.40 11.13
C ALA A 233 9.71 -18.21 11.98
#